data_61cad7d0cf741ff1d3ecc77c2373d510
#
_entry.id   61cad7d0cf741ff1d3ecc77c2373d510
#
_cell.length_a   1.000
_cell.length_b   1.000
_cell.length_c   1.000
_cell.angle_alpha   90.00
_cell.angle_beta   90.00
_cell.angle_gamma   90.00
#
_symmetry.space_group_name_H-M   'P 1'
#
loop_
_entity.id
_entity.type
_entity.pdbx_description
1 polymer ?
#
loop_
_entity_poly.entity_id
_entity_poly.type
_entity_poly.pdbx_seq_one_letter_code
_entity_poly.pdbx_strand_id
1 'polypeptide(L)'
;MDKKTLRIFRPGLSTPCEVPLSGGTVKAGFPSPADDFLDMPLDLNRELVPNPASTFFVRVEGDSMTGDGIGDGDLLIVDRAVEPYDGCIAVCYVDGEFTVKRVKLEAAGAWLLPSNPAYPPIRVDADNEFSIWGVVRHVVKTFK
;
A
#
# COMPACT_ATOMS: atom_id res chain seq x y z
N MET A 1 16.69 14.47 -13.39
CA MET A 1 16.33 13.32 -12.54
C MET A 1 14.85 13.03 -12.70
N ASP A 2 14.55 11.82 -13.09
CA ASP A 2 13.18 11.45 -13.37
C ASP A 2 12.37 11.41 -12.07
N LYS A 3 11.30 12.18 -12.05
CA LYS A 3 10.38 12.15 -10.93
C LYS A 3 9.54 10.88 -11.02
N LYS A 4 9.55 10.10 -9.96
CA LYS A 4 8.63 8.98 -9.82
C LYS A 4 7.25 9.55 -9.52
N THR A 5 6.38 9.57 -10.51
CA THR A 5 5.01 10.05 -10.33
C THR A 5 4.10 8.91 -9.90
N LEU A 6 3.30 9.18 -8.90
CA LEU A 6 2.25 8.27 -8.46
C LEU A 6 0.95 8.66 -9.15
N ARG A 7 0.27 7.68 -9.71
CA ARG A 7 -1.08 7.87 -10.26
C ARG A 7 -2.09 7.57 -9.16
N ILE A 8 -2.92 8.54 -8.85
CA ILE A 8 -3.87 8.48 -7.74
C ILE A 8 -5.28 8.42 -8.31
N PHE A 9 -6.07 7.44 -7.85
CA PHE A 9 -7.43 7.22 -8.30
C PHE A 9 -8.36 7.11 -7.11
N ARG A 10 -9.61 7.56 -7.29
CA ARG A 10 -10.66 7.25 -6.34
C ARG A 10 -11.32 5.93 -6.72
N PRO A 11 -11.63 5.07 -5.73
CA PRO A 11 -12.35 3.84 -6.03
C PRO A 11 -13.80 4.13 -6.45
N GLY A 12 -14.25 3.43 -7.50
CA GLY A 12 -15.64 3.44 -7.91
C GLY A 12 -16.38 2.28 -7.23
N LEU A 13 -16.98 2.55 -6.09
CA LEU A 13 -17.59 1.52 -5.24
C LEU A 13 -19.12 1.57 -5.24
N SER A 14 -19.72 1.95 -6.36
CA SER A 14 -21.19 2.10 -6.46
C SER A 14 -21.93 0.76 -6.35
N THR A 15 -21.26 -0.35 -6.67
CA THR A 15 -21.80 -1.70 -6.54
C THR A 15 -20.83 -2.57 -5.75
N PRO A 16 -21.33 -3.48 -4.88
CA PRO A 16 -20.48 -4.44 -4.19
C PRO A 16 -19.71 -5.32 -5.18
N CYS A 17 -18.50 -5.70 -4.80
CA CYS A 17 -17.66 -6.64 -5.54
C CYS A 17 -17.63 -7.97 -4.77
N GLU A 18 -18.70 -8.75 -4.87
CA GLU A 18 -18.81 -10.01 -4.16
C GLU A 18 -18.25 -11.15 -5.00
N VAL A 19 -17.38 -11.93 -4.38
CA VAL A 19 -16.78 -13.12 -5.00
C VAL A 19 -16.92 -14.31 -4.06
N PRO A 20 -17.05 -15.54 -4.57
CA PRO A 20 -17.04 -16.71 -3.72
C PRO A 20 -15.73 -16.85 -2.96
N LEU A 21 -15.84 -17.21 -1.68
CA LEU A 21 -14.70 -17.46 -0.81
C LEU A 21 -14.66 -18.94 -0.48
N SER A 22 -13.51 -19.57 -0.62
CA SER A 22 -13.32 -20.95 -0.15
C SER A 22 -13.47 -21.02 1.36
N GLY A 23 -14.25 -21.97 1.86
CA GLY A 23 -14.45 -22.17 3.30
C GLY A 23 -13.23 -22.72 4.01
N GLY A 24 -12.21 -23.19 3.28
CA GLY A 24 -10.95 -23.68 3.83
C GLY A 24 -9.78 -22.76 3.46
N THR A 25 -8.64 -23.06 4.04
CA THR A 25 -7.38 -22.37 3.71
C THR A 25 -6.54 -23.26 2.81
N VAL A 26 -5.77 -22.64 1.92
CA VAL A 26 -4.78 -23.30 1.09
C VAL A 26 -3.41 -23.09 1.72
N LYS A 27 -2.69 -24.19 2.00
CA LYS A 27 -1.35 -24.10 2.56
C LYS A 27 -0.33 -23.84 1.47
N ALA A 28 0.56 -22.89 1.70
CA ALA A 28 1.58 -22.52 0.72
C ALA A 28 2.70 -23.56 0.65
N GLY A 29 3.00 -24.29 1.75
CA GLY A 29 4.08 -25.26 1.81
C GLY A 29 3.65 -26.66 1.39
N PHE A 30 2.84 -27.31 2.20
CA PHE A 30 2.39 -28.66 1.93
C PHE A 30 0.94 -28.67 1.45
N PRO A 31 0.61 -29.60 0.53
CA PRO A 31 -0.79 -29.74 0.11
C PRO A 31 -1.67 -30.13 1.30
N SER A 32 -2.88 -29.65 1.29
CA SER A 32 -3.91 -30.09 2.23
C SER A 32 -5.07 -30.72 1.46
N PRO A 33 -5.89 -31.57 2.15
CA PRO A 33 -7.05 -32.13 1.47
C PRO A 33 -7.91 -31.06 0.85
N ALA A 34 -8.38 -31.29 -0.38
CA ALA A 34 -9.27 -30.38 -1.06
C ALA A 34 -10.61 -30.36 -0.34
N ASP A 35 -11.10 -29.16 -0.07
CA ASP A 35 -12.43 -28.91 0.46
C ASP A 35 -13.25 -28.25 -0.62
N ASP A 36 -14.37 -28.86 -0.96
CA ASP A 36 -15.29 -28.31 -1.98
C ASP A 36 -16.25 -27.28 -1.41
N PHE A 37 -16.05 -26.87 -0.16
CA PHE A 37 -16.96 -25.94 0.48
C PHE A 37 -16.64 -24.51 0.09
N LEU A 38 -17.68 -23.81 -0.36
CA LEU A 38 -17.64 -22.36 -0.51
C LEU A 38 -18.38 -21.75 0.67
N ASP A 39 -17.74 -20.78 1.28
CA ASP A 39 -18.34 -19.98 2.33
C ASP A 39 -19.15 -18.84 1.73
N MET A 40 -19.59 -17.89 2.58
CA MET A 40 -20.32 -16.73 2.11
C MET A 40 -19.47 -15.93 1.12
N PRO A 41 -20.10 -15.29 0.11
CA PRO A 41 -19.36 -14.43 -0.80
C PRO A 41 -18.60 -13.34 -0.05
N LEU A 42 -17.38 -13.06 -0.49
CA LEU A 42 -16.57 -11.97 0.02
C LEU A 42 -16.80 -10.72 -0.83
N ASP A 43 -17.17 -9.63 -0.17
CA ASP A 43 -17.23 -8.33 -0.84
C ASP A 43 -15.82 -7.69 -0.78
N LEU A 44 -15.13 -7.67 -1.91
CA LEU A 44 -13.79 -7.10 -1.99
C LEU A 44 -13.76 -5.61 -1.67
N ASN A 45 -14.83 -4.88 -1.98
CA ASN A 45 -14.90 -3.47 -1.63
C ASN A 45 -14.89 -3.28 -0.12
N ARG A 46 -15.68 -4.08 0.59
CA ARG A 46 -15.71 -4.02 2.06
C ARG A 46 -14.41 -4.51 2.68
N GLU A 47 -13.84 -5.58 2.13
CA GLU A 47 -12.60 -6.17 2.65
C GLU A 47 -11.41 -5.25 2.49
N LEU A 48 -11.25 -4.62 1.33
CA LEU A 48 -10.07 -3.84 0.99
C LEU A 48 -10.27 -2.34 1.19
N VAL A 49 -11.52 -1.86 1.17
CA VAL A 49 -11.85 -0.44 1.22
C VAL A 49 -12.93 -0.20 2.26
N PRO A 50 -12.63 -0.41 3.56
CA PRO A 50 -13.62 -0.18 4.61
C PRO A 50 -14.02 1.29 4.76
N ASN A 51 -13.15 2.23 4.36
CA ASN A 51 -13.38 3.66 4.45
C ASN A 51 -13.37 4.30 3.06
N PRO A 52 -14.45 4.16 2.25
CA PRO A 52 -14.42 4.64 0.86
C PRO A 52 -14.14 6.14 0.72
N ALA A 53 -14.61 6.95 1.67
CA ALA A 53 -14.45 8.40 1.60
C ALA A 53 -12.99 8.86 1.73
N SER A 54 -12.14 8.05 2.38
CA SER A 54 -10.73 8.38 2.64
C SER A 54 -9.75 7.49 1.90
N THR A 55 -10.24 6.56 1.08
CA THR A 55 -9.40 5.59 0.37
C THR A 55 -9.12 6.05 -1.05
N PHE A 56 -7.87 5.86 -1.46
CA PHE A 56 -7.38 6.16 -2.80
C PHE A 56 -6.58 4.99 -3.33
N PHE A 57 -6.61 4.81 -4.64
CA PHE A 57 -5.77 3.84 -5.32
C PHE A 57 -4.58 4.57 -5.93
N VAL A 58 -3.38 4.03 -5.72
CA VAL A 58 -2.13 4.65 -6.16
C VAL A 58 -1.35 3.63 -6.99
N ARG A 59 -1.04 3.97 -8.24
CA ARG A 59 -0.21 3.14 -9.10
C ARG A 59 1.26 3.45 -8.84
N VAL A 60 2.06 2.42 -8.58
CA VAL A 60 3.48 2.56 -8.26
C VAL A 60 4.32 2.61 -9.53
N GLU A 61 5.25 3.54 -9.58
CA GLU A 61 6.34 3.56 -10.55
C GLU A 61 7.67 3.43 -9.81
N GLY A 62 8.52 2.53 -10.29
CA GLY A 62 9.84 2.32 -9.72
C GLY A 62 9.90 1.11 -8.79
N ASP A 63 11.07 0.90 -8.20
CA ASP A 63 11.42 -0.33 -7.51
C ASP A 63 12.06 -0.12 -6.13
N SER A 64 11.89 1.04 -5.54
CA SER A 64 12.52 1.36 -4.24
C SER A 64 11.96 0.57 -3.06
N MET A 65 10.80 -0.10 -3.24
CA MET A 65 10.12 -0.82 -2.17
C MET A 65 9.96 -2.32 -2.46
N THR A 66 10.81 -2.87 -3.32
CA THR A 66 10.73 -4.29 -3.71
C THR A 66 10.94 -5.25 -2.55
N GLY A 67 11.76 -4.89 -1.58
CA GLY A 67 11.97 -5.71 -0.38
C GLY A 67 10.72 -5.83 0.50
N ASP A 68 9.81 -4.89 0.42
CA ASP A 68 8.51 -4.92 1.09
C ASP A 68 7.40 -5.48 0.18
N GLY A 69 7.77 -6.04 -0.98
CA GLY A 69 6.81 -6.66 -1.88
C GLY A 69 6.04 -5.67 -2.76
N ILE A 70 6.51 -4.43 -2.90
CA ILE A 70 5.89 -3.41 -3.74
C ILE A 70 6.77 -3.22 -4.97
N GLY A 71 6.27 -3.60 -6.14
CA GLY A 71 6.97 -3.50 -7.40
C GLY A 71 6.39 -2.46 -8.34
N ASP A 72 7.12 -2.22 -9.41
CA ASP A 72 6.67 -1.33 -10.47
C ASP A 72 5.35 -1.82 -11.07
N GLY A 73 4.38 -0.94 -11.22
CA GLY A 73 3.07 -1.26 -11.76
C GLY A 73 2.06 -1.76 -10.74
N ASP A 74 2.46 -2.02 -9.50
CA ASP A 74 1.54 -2.46 -8.45
C ASP A 74 0.52 -1.39 -8.11
N LEU A 75 -0.64 -1.83 -7.62
CA LEU A 75 -1.70 -0.95 -7.16
C LEU A 75 -1.72 -0.94 -5.65
N LEU A 76 -1.55 0.24 -5.07
CA LEU A 76 -1.67 0.42 -3.63
C LEU A 76 -3.08 0.87 -3.27
N ILE A 77 -3.58 0.35 -2.17
CA ILE A 77 -4.81 0.82 -1.55
C ILE A 77 -4.40 1.63 -0.32
N VAL A 78 -4.65 2.94 -0.37
CA VAL A 78 -4.15 3.92 0.59
C VAL A 78 -5.31 4.56 1.31
N ASP A 79 -5.26 4.59 2.64
CA ASP A 79 -6.29 5.21 3.46
C ASP A 79 -5.71 6.45 4.16
N ARG A 80 -6.31 7.59 3.88
CA ARG A 80 -5.88 8.87 4.46
C ARG A 80 -6.44 9.13 5.85
N ALA A 81 -7.41 8.34 6.29
CA ALA A 81 -7.99 8.45 7.62
C ALA A 81 -7.24 7.64 8.68
N VAL A 82 -6.36 6.73 8.27
CA VAL A 82 -5.56 5.95 9.21
C VAL A 82 -4.46 6.83 9.79
N GLU A 83 -4.37 6.84 11.11
CA GLU A 83 -3.32 7.59 11.82
C GLU A 83 -1.96 6.96 11.49
N PRO A 84 -1.01 7.74 10.97
CA PRO A 84 0.34 7.22 10.73
C PRO A 84 0.99 6.72 12.02
N TYR A 85 1.74 5.63 11.90
CA TYR A 85 2.45 5.03 13.02
C TYR A 85 3.89 4.69 12.61
N ASP A 86 4.76 4.56 13.59
CA ASP A 86 6.16 4.21 13.34
C ASP A 86 6.26 2.85 12.66
N GLY A 87 6.99 2.81 11.55
CA GLY A 87 7.13 1.61 10.72
C GLY A 87 6.06 1.41 9.67
N CYS A 88 5.09 2.32 9.53
CA CYS A 88 4.08 2.19 8.48
C CYS A 88 4.69 2.43 7.10
N ILE A 89 4.11 1.77 6.09
CA ILE A 89 4.38 2.11 4.70
C ILE A 89 3.38 3.19 4.31
N ALA A 90 3.87 4.29 3.77
CA ALA A 90 3.04 5.45 3.48
C ALA A 90 3.40 6.11 2.16
N VAL A 91 2.40 6.76 1.59
CA VAL A 91 2.62 7.73 0.53
C VAL A 91 2.97 9.04 1.22
N CYS A 92 4.18 9.53 0.95
CA CYS A 92 4.74 10.71 1.57
C CYS A 92 4.90 11.82 0.55
N TYR A 93 4.66 13.04 1.00
CA TYR A 93 4.96 14.25 0.23
C TYR A 93 6.23 14.89 0.81
N VAL A 94 7.23 15.06 -0.01
CA VAL A 94 8.53 15.62 0.40
C VAL A 94 8.97 16.66 -0.64
N ASP A 95 9.06 17.91 -0.23
CA ASP A 95 9.62 18.99 -1.05
C ASP A 95 9.06 19.01 -2.48
N GLY A 96 7.76 18.87 -2.62
CA GLY A 96 7.05 18.92 -3.89
C GLY A 96 6.89 17.57 -4.62
N GLU A 97 7.39 16.49 -4.06
CA GLU A 97 7.34 15.17 -4.70
C GLU A 97 6.65 14.15 -3.82
N PHE A 98 5.93 13.22 -4.46
CA PHE A 98 5.35 12.07 -3.78
C PHE A 98 6.27 10.87 -3.90
N THR A 99 6.35 10.09 -2.81
CA THR A 99 7.10 8.84 -2.77
C THR A 99 6.43 7.85 -1.84
N VAL A 100 6.67 6.56 -2.05
CA VAL A 100 6.22 5.49 -1.15
C VAL A 100 7.43 4.97 -0.40
N LYS A 101 7.37 5.02 0.92
CA LYS A 101 8.47 4.60 1.78
C LYS A 101 7.92 4.05 3.10
N ARG A 102 8.74 3.27 3.80
CA ARG A 102 8.50 2.95 5.19
C ARG A 102 8.94 4.13 6.04
N VAL A 103 8.10 4.55 6.96
CA VAL A 103 8.35 5.74 7.77
C VAL A 103 8.85 5.33 9.14
N LYS A 104 10.02 5.84 9.51
CA LYS A 104 10.53 5.76 10.88
C LYS A 104 10.39 7.13 11.52
N LEU A 105 9.50 7.22 12.51
CA LEU A 105 9.23 8.48 13.19
C LEU A 105 10.29 8.75 14.26
N GLU A 106 10.72 10.00 14.35
CA GLU A 106 11.65 10.49 15.36
C GLU A 106 11.10 11.78 16.01
N ALA A 107 11.70 12.18 17.14
CA ALA A 107 11.25 13.37 17.85
C ALA A 107 11.34 14.65 17.01
N ALA A 108 12.37 14.77 16.16
CA ALA A 108 12.63 15.99 15.39
C ALA A 108 12.50 15.77 13.87
N GLY A 109 11.80 14.73 13.44
CA GLY A 109 11.63 14.46 12.03
C GLY A 109 11.30 13.01 11.76
N ALA A 110 11.71 12.53 10.58
CA ALA A 110 11.48 11.16 10.19
C ALA A 110 12.58 10.67 9.24
N TRP A 111 12.72 9.36 9.17
CA TRP A 111 13.46 8.70 8.10
C TRP A 111 12.47 8.02 7.17
N LEU A 112 12.65 8.20 5.89
CA LEU A 112 11.91 7.51 4.84
C LEU A 112 12.82 6.41 4.31
N LEU A 113 12.44 5.17 4.62
CA LEU A 113 13.28 4.00 4.38
C LEU A 113 12.82 3.25 3.15
N PRO A 114 13.65 3.19 2.09
CA PRO A 114 13.39 2.27 0.98
C PRO A 114 13.68 0.84 1.44
N SER A 115 13.13 -0.13 0.73
CA SER A 115 13.43 -1.55 0.94
C SER A 115 14.17 -2.15 -0.26
N ASN A 116 15.06 -1.38 -0.83
CA ASN A 116 15.94 -1.76 -1.92
C ASN A 116 17.30 -1.12 -1.67
N PRO A 117 18.40 -1.92 -1.58
CA PRO A 117 19.73 -1.39 -1.27
C PRO A 117 20.26 -0.37 -2.27
N ALA A 118 19.70 -0.34 -3.49
CA ALA A 118 20.10 0.63 -4.52
C ALA A 118 19.64 2.06 -4.19
N TYR A 119 18.76 2.24 -3.23
CA TYR A 119 18.22 3.55 -2.86
C TYR A 119 18.65 3.93 -1.44
N PRO A 120 19.11 5.16 -1.23
CA PRO A 120 19.48 5.61 0.11
C PRO A 120 18.25 5.99 0.93
N PRO A 121 18.31 5.87 2.27
CA PRO A 121 17.32 6.48 3.15
C PRO A 121 17.25 7.99 2.97
N ILE A 122 16.07 8.56 3.20
CA ILE A 122 15.84 9.99 3.10
C ILE A 122 15.52 10.53 4.49
N ARG A 123 16.33 11.47 4.99
CA ARG A 123 16.05 12.17 6.23
C ARG A 123 15.19 13.40 5.96
N VAL A 124 14.12 13.56 6.73
CA VAL A 124 13.27 14.75 6.69
C VAL A 124 13.16 15.36 8.07
N ASP A 125 13.19 16.68 8.14
CA ASP A 125 13.11 17.46 9.38
C ASP A 125 12.34 18.76 9.14
N ALA A 126 12.45 19.72 10.06
CA ALA A 126 11.72 20.98 9.99
C ALA A 126 12.09 21.85 8.79
N ASP A 127 13.26 21.61 8.16
CA ASP A 127 13.68 22.34 6.96
C ASP A 127 13.03 21.80 5.67
N ASN A 128 12.39 20.64 5.75
CA ASN A 128 11.69 20.04 4.62
C ASN A 128 10.20 20.36 4.67
N GLU A 129 9.61 20.53 3.50
CA GLU A 129 8.16 20.47 3.36
C GLU A 129 7.76 18.99 3.30
N PHE A 130 7.23 18.48 4.41
CA PHE A 130 6.96 17.05 4.54
C PHE A 130 5.59 16.81 5.15
N SER A 131 4.88 15.84 4.57
CA SER A 131 3.67 15.28 5.18
C SER A 131 3.50 13.83 4.79
N ILE A 132 2.83 13.07 5.65
CA ILE A 132 2.36 11.73 5.31
C ILE A 132 0.99 11.90 4.68
N TRP A 133 0.90 11.65 3.37
CA TRP A 133 -0.33 11.86 2.62
C TRP A 133 -1.36 10.78 2.93
N GLY A 134 -0.93 9.54 3.09
CA GLY A 134 -1.81 8.43 3.42
C GLY A 134 -1.03 7.16 3.74
N VAL A 135 -1.67 6.26 4.50
CA VAL A 135 -1.07 5.00 4.92
C VAL A 135 -1.45 3.90 3.94
N VAL A 136 -0.46 3.14 3.45
CA VAL A 136 -0.69 2.01 2.56
C VAL A 136 -1.26 0.85 3.37
N ARG A 137 -2.44 0.37 2.96
CA ARG A 137 -3.13 -0.73 3.64
C ARG A 137 -3.01 -2.06 2.90
N HIS A 138 -2.99 -2.00 1.58
CA HIS A 138 -2.94 -3.20 0.75
C HIS A 138 -2.14 -2.94 -0.51
N VAL A 139 -1.57 -4.00 -1.06
CA VAL A 139 -0.94 -4.01 -2.38
C VAL A 139 -1.68 -5.02 -3.23
N VAL A 140 -2.08 -4.62 -4.44
CA VAL A 140 -2.64 -5.53 -5.43
C VAL A 140 -1.59 -5.73 -6.50
N LYS A 141 -1.15 -6.96 -6.65
CA LYS A 141 -0.10 -7.36 -7.59
C LYS A 141 -0.67 -8.30 -8.62
N THR A 142 -0.35 -8.04 -9.89
CA THR A 142 -0.72 -8.91 -10.99
C THR A 142 0.49 -9.75 -11.40
N PHE A 143 0.31 -11.06 -11.42
CA PHE A 143 1.31 -11.99 -11.94
C PHE A 143 1.02 -12.27 -13.39
N LYS A 144 2.08 -12.39 -14.18
CA LYS A 144 1.98 -12.65 -15.63
C LYS A 144 2.49 -14.04 -15.97
#